data_5b7abc1bf6c2a62dc3da98aa32c262f3
#
_entry.id   5b7abc1bf6c2a62dc3da98aa32c262f3
#
_cell.length_a   1.000
_cell.length_b   1.000
_cell.length_c   1.000
_cell.angle_alpha   90.00
_cell.angle_beta   90.00
_cell.angle_gamma   90.00
#
_symmetry.space_group_name_H-M   'P 1'
#
loop_
_entity.id
_entity.type
_entity.pdbx_description
1 polymer ?
#
loop_
_entity_poly.entity_id
_entity_poly.type
_entity_poly.pdbx_seq_one_letter_code
_entity_poly.pdbx_strand_id
1 'polypeptide(L)'
;MEHSSIKKSLSFDDVLIKPARSSVLPSDVSTFTKITSNISLGVPLISSAMDTVTEYKLAIAIAQSGGMGILHKNMSIDEQSQNVSKVKKFETGMVIDPLTILPSATLADALELMKVNEISGIPVVDVDDKLLGILTNRDVRFATNMSQKISELMTSKNLVTVKDGISTDDAQKLLHKHRIEKLLVVDDKGKCIGLITVKDICLLYTSPSPRDQL
;
A
#
# COMPACT_ATOMS: atom_id res chain seq x y z
N MET A 1 -41.77 -13.03 40.66
CA MET A 1 -40.53 -12.63 39.96
C MET A 1 -40.09 -13.80 39.13
N GLU A 2 -40.34 -13.79 37.84
CA GLU A 2 -39.84 -14.82 36.94
C GLU A 2 -38.34 -14.67 36.83
N HIS A 3 -37.59 -15.68 37.30
CA HIS A 3 -36.15 -15.79 37.05
C HIS A 3 -35.98 -15.95 35.54
N SER A 4 -35.63 -14.88 34.84
CA SER A 4 -35.19 -14.98 33.46
C SER A 4 -33.97 -15.90 33.44
N SER A 5 -34.10 -17.09 32.86
CA SER A 5 -32.99 -18.02 32.71
C SER A 5 -31.92 -17.36 31.86
N ILE A 6 -30.76 -17.06 32.45
CA ILE A 6 -29.59 -16.59 31.73
C ILE A 6 -29.23 -17.63 30.68
N LYS A 7 -29.27 -17.26 29.41
CA LYS A 7 -28.86 -18.15 28.32
C LYS A 7 -27.38 -18.49 28.49
N LYS A 8 -27.07 -19.79 28.52
CA LYS A 8 -25.69 -20.27 28.49
C LYS A 8 -25.08 -19.89 27.13
N SER A 9 -23.94 -19.23 27.16
CA SER A 9 -23.16 -18.85 25.99
C SER A 9 -21.76 -19.39 26.15
N LEU A 10 -21.20 -20.00 25.11
CA LEU A 10 -19.85 -20.56 25.12
C LEU A 10 -18.88 -19.55 24.48
N SER A 11 -17.69 -19.43 25.05
CA SER A 11 -16.56 -18.76 24.47
C SER A 11 -15.67 -19.72 23.68
N PHE A 12 -14.69 -19.22 22.95
CA PHE A 12 -13.72 -20.08 22.24
C PHE A 12 -12.89 -20.95 23.21
N ASP A 13 -12.71 -20.51 24.47
CA ASP A 13 -11.99 -21.27 25.50
C ASP A 13 -12.79 -22.47 26.02
N ASP A 14 -14.12 -22.46 25.79
CA ASP A 14 -15.01 -23.51 26.25
C ASP A 14 -15.21 -24.63 25.21
N VAL A 15 -14.67 -24.48 24.00
CA VAL A 15 -14.95 -25.39 22.87
C VAL A 15 -13.68 -25.76 22.11
N LEU A 16 -13.70 -26.94 21.51
CA LEU A 16 -12.67 -27.42 20.59
C LEU A 16 -13.33 -27.86 19.27
N ILE A 17 -12.60 -27.71 18.17
CA ILE A 17 -13.01 -28.24 16.88
C ILE A 17 -12.87 -29.77 16.95
N LYS A 18 -13.98 -30.48 16.75
CA LYS A 18 -13.99 -31.95 16.70
C LYS A 18 -13.33 -32.42 15.41
N PRO A 19 -12.22 -33.19 15.48
CA PRO A 19 -11.65 -33.78 14.28
C PRO A 19 -12.65 -34.65 13.53
N ALA A 20 -12.67 -34.51 12.20
CA ALA A 20 -13.52 -35.31 11.33
C ALA A 20 -12.69 -35.89 10.18
N ARG A 21 -13.17 -36.96 9.56
CA ARG A 21 -12.55 -37.53 8.37
C ARG A 21 -12.63 -36.52 7.23
N SER A 22 -11.50 -36.26 6.57
CA SER A 22 -11.41 -35.45 5.37
C SER A 22 -10.75 -36.23 4.24
N SER A 23 -11.22 -36.00 3.01
CA SER A 23 -10.58 -36.48 1.79
C SER A 23 -9.94 -35.34 0.99
N VAL A 24 -9.94 -34.10 1.53
CA VAL A 24 -9.41 -32.92 0.90
C VAL A 24 -7.96 -32.71 1.39
N LEU A 25 -7.01 -32.56 0.46
CA LEU A 25 -5.65 -32.21 0.79
C LEU A 25 -5.57 -30.74 1.22
N PRO A 26 -4.62 -30.37 2.10
CA PRO A 26 -4.43 -28.96 2.51
C PRO A 26 -4.27 -28.00 1.32
N SER A 27 -3.58 -28.42 0.26
CA SER A 27 -3.41 -27.66 -0.99
C SER A 27 -4.71 -27.38 -1.75
N ASP A 28 -5.73 -28.21 -1.52
CA ASP A 28 -7.01 -28.15 -2.27
C ASP A 28 -8.11 -27.45 -1.48
N VAL A 29 -7.78 -26.98 -0.27
CA VAL A 29 -8.75 -26.26 0.59
C VAL A 29 -9.00 -24.86 0.02
N SER A 30 -10.28 -24.52 -0.16
CA SER A 30 -10.70 -23.15 -0.47
C SER A 30 -11.12 -22.45 0.82
N THR A 31 -10.46 -21.35 1.14
CA THR A 31 -10.80 -20.48 2.26
C THR A 31 -11.79 -19.37 1.86
N PHE A 32 -12.21 -19.35 0.60
CA PHE A 32 -13.15 -18.37 0.07
C PHE A 32 -14.46 -18.35 0.86
N THR A 33 -14.88 -17.17 1.29
CA THR A 33 -16.11 -16.98 2.08
C THR A 33 -16.86 -15.72 1.66
N LYS A 34 -18.14 -15.65 1.99
CA LYS A 34 -18.97 -14.47 1.81
C LYS A 34 -19.29 -13.85 3.17
N ILE A 35 -19.03 -12.54 3.30
CA ILE A 35 -19.46 -11.76 4.47
C ILE A 35 -20.88 -11.27 4.27
N THR A 36 -21.20 -10.81 3.06
CA THR A 36 -22.53 -10.35 2.65
C THR A 36 -22.86 -10.94 1.29
N SER A 37 -24.08 -10.67 0.78
CA SER A 37 -24.46 -11.06 -0.59
C SER A 37 -23.49 -10.54 -1.66
N ASN A 38 -22.87 -9.38 -1.41
CA ASN A 38 -22.07 -8.66 -2.41
C ASN A 38 -20.56 -8.60 -2.07
N ILE A 39 -20.17 -9.06 -0.87
CA ILE A 39 -18.77 -9.00 -0.43
C ILE A 39 -18.27 -10.41 -0.15
N SER A 40 -17.21 -10.76 -0.85
CA SER A 40 -16.50 -12.04 -0.72
C SER A 40 -15.07 -11.81 -0.30
N LEU A 41 -14.52 -12.73 0.48
CA LEU A 41 -13.12 -12.73 0.91
C LEU A 41 -12.40 -13.99 0.47
N GLY A 42 -11.12 -13.89 0.20
CA GLY A 42 -10.23 -15.04 -0.04
C GLY A 42 -9.97 -15.84 1.24
N VAL A 43 -9.91 -15.13 2.39
CA VAL A 43 -9.72 -15.72 3.72
C VAL A 43 -10.77 -15.14 4.66
N PRO A 44 -11.42 -15.94 5.53
CA PRO A 44 -12.46 -15.49 6.46
C PRO A 44 -11.86 -14.74 7.66
N LEU A 45 -11.07 -13.70 7.39
CA LEU A 45 -10.39 -12.90 8.39
C LEU A 45 -10.82 -11.45 8.29
N ILE A 46 -11.30 -10.90 9.40
CA ILE A 46 -11.73 -9.51 9.51
C ILE A 46 -11.06 -8.92 10.75
N SER A 47 -10.44 -7.72 10.61
CA SER A 47 -9.90 -7.06 11.79
C SER A 47 -10.98 -6.33 12.58
N SER A 48 -10.79 -6.25 13.89
CA SER A 48 -11.66 -5.48 14.77
C SER A 48 -11.50 -3.98 14.53
N ALA A 49 -12.63 -3.25 14.55
CA ALA A 49 -12.67 -1.80 14.46
C ALA A 49 -12.27 -1.16 15.80
N MET A 50 -11.00 -1.31 16.17
CA MET A 50 -10.43 -0.81 17.43
C MET A 50 -9.43 0.31 17.15
N ASP A 51 -9.51 1.35 17.96
CA ASP A 51 -8.58 2.48 17.97
C ASP A 51 -7.14 1.98 18.17
N THR A 52 -6.20 2.59 17.46
CA THR A 52 -4.77 2.22 17.42
C THR A 52 -4.46 0.80 16.91
N VAL A 53 -5.47 0.01 16.57
CA VAL A 53 -5.32 -1.35 16.03
C VAL A 53 -5.58 -1.36 14.53
N THR A 54 -6.82 -1.06 14.10
CA THR A 54 -7.17 -1.10 12.67
C THR A 54 -7.25 0.29 12.07
N GLU A 55 -6.12 0.77 11.62
CA GLU A 55 -5.96 1.93 10.75
C GLU A 55 -5.56 1.47 9.33
N TYR A 56 -5.27 2.43 8.42
CA TYR A 56 -4.99 2.11 7.02
C TYR A 56 -3.88 1.07 6.82
N LYS A 57 -2.81 1.08 7.65
CA LYS A 57 -1.68 0.14 7.53
C LYS A 57 -2.11 -1.31 7.76
N LEU A 58 -2.82 -1.58 8.86
CA LEU A 58 -3.31 -2.93 9.15
C LEU A 58 -4.41 -3.34 8.16
N ALA A 59 -5.28 -2.41 7.76
CA ALA A 59 -6.31 -2.68 6.77
C ALA A 59 -5.70 -3.12 5.43
N ILE A 60 -4.60 -2.49 4.99
CA ILE A 60 -3.84 -2.89 3.81
C ILE A 60 -3.26 -4.30 3.99
N ALA A 61 -2.57 -4.56 5.10
CA ALA A 61 -1.92 -5.85 5.36
C ALA A 61 -2.92 -7.02 5.37
N ILE A 62 -4.09 -6.82 6.00
CA ILE A 62 -5.15 -7.84 6.01
C ILE A 62 -5.77 -8.03 4.61
N ALA A 63 -5.98 -6.94 3.86
CA ALA A 63 -6.50 -7.01 2.50
C ALA A 63 -5.54 -7.78 1.57
N GLN A 64 -4.24 -7.56 1.69
CA GLN A 64 -3.21 -8.33 0.97
C GLN A 64 -3.25 -9.82 1.28
N SER A 65 -3.63 -10.19 2.50
CA SER A 65 -3.81 -11.59 2.91
C SER A 65 -5.15 -12.19 2.49
N GLY A 66 -6.00 -11.43 1.78
CA GLY A 66 -7.32 -11.87 1.31
C GLY A 66 -8.46 -11.66 2.32
N GLY A 67 -8.20 -11.00 3.44
CA GLY A 67 -9.18 -10.62 4.46
C GLY A 67 -9.73 -9.19 4.27
N MET A 68 -10.33 -8.62 5.33
CA MET A 68 -10.88 -7.26 5.32
C MET A 68 -10.52 -6.49 6.59
N GLY A 69 -10.03 -5.28 6.42
CA GLY A 69 -9.83 -4.33 7.52
C GLY A 69 -11.08 -3.49 7.78
N ILE A 70 -11.47 -3.36 9.05
CA ILE A 70 -12.58 -2.49 9.48
C ILE A 70 -12.00 -1.33 10.26
N LEU A 71 -12.04 -0.13 9.68
CA LEU A 71 -11.56 1.08 10.32
C LEU A 71 -12.46 1.48 11.49
N HIS A 72 -11.85 1.93 12.58
CA HIS A 72 -12.58 2.39 13.76
C HIS A 72 -13.17 3.79 13.56
N LYS A 73 -14.09 4.17 14.43
CA LYS A 73 -14.80 5.46 14.38
C LYS A 73 -14.15 6.57 15.25
N ASN A 74 -13.13 6.25 16.04
CA ASN A 74 -12.50 7.22 16.96
C ASN A 74 -11.48 8.10 16.22
N MET A 75 -11.97 8.80 15.20
CA MET A 75 -11.24 9.78 14.38
C MET A 75 -12.25 10.72 13.73
N SER A 76 -11.81 11.86 13.23
CA SER A 76 -12.66 12.76 12.48
C SER A 76 -13.14 12.13 11.15
N ILE A 77 -14.21 12.68 10.58
CA ILE A 77 -14.74 12.22 9.29
C ILE A 77 -13.67 12.34 8.19
N ASP A 78 -12.92 13.45 8.22
CA ASP A 78 -11.86 13.70 7.23
C ASP A 78 -10.71 12.69 7.37
N GLU A 79 -10.26 12.39 8.59
CA GLU A 79 -9.23 11.39 8.85
C GLU A 79 -9.69 9.99 8.41
N GLN A 80 -10.93 9.61 8.71
CA GLN A 80 -11.47 8.32 8.28
C GLN A 80 -11.54 8.22 6.76
N SER A 81 -11.99 9.27 6.10
CA SER A 81 -12.01 9.36 4.63
C SER A 81 -10.61 9.23 4.04
N GLN A 82 -9.61 9.90 4.63
CA GLN A 82 -8.21 9.78 4.21
C GLN A 82 -7.68 8.36 4.40
N ASN A 83 -7.98 7.71 5.53
CA ASN A 83 -7.59 6.33 5.78
C ASN A 83 -8.19 5.37 4.74
N VAL A 84 -9.50 5.51 4.44
CA VAL A 84 -10.16 4.74 3.36
C VAL A 84 -9.49 5.00 2.01
N SER A 85 -9.21 6.25 1.69
CA SER A 85 -8.55 6.64 0.45
C SER A 85 -7.17 5.97 0.33
N LYS A 86 -6.38 5.96 1.41
CA LYS A 86 -5.07 5.28 1.44
C LYS A 86 -5.18 3.79 1.16
N VAL A 87 -6.15 3.10 1.78
CA VAL A 87 -6.39 1.67 1.53
C VAL A 87 -6.78 1.42 0.08
N LYS A 88 -7.73 2.20 -0.46
CA LYS A 88 -8.21 2.05 -1.83
C LYS A 88 -7.15 2.36 -2.89
N LYS A 89 -6.34 3.37 -2.67
CA LYS A 89 -5.24 3.71 -3.58
C LYS A 89 -4.13 2.65 -3.54
N PHE A 90 -3.91 2.00 -2.41
CA PHE A 90 -2.97 0.89 -2.32
C PHE A 90 -3.37 -0.30 -3.22
N GLU A 91 -4.68 -0.56 -3.40
CA GLU A 91 -5.18 -1.59 -4.34
C GLU A 91 -4.72 -1.32 -5.79
N THR A 92 -4.38 -0.08 -6.13
CA THR A 92 -3.86 0.30 -7.46
C THR A 92 -2.34 0.19 -7.59
N GLY A 93 -1.64 -0.29 -6.55
CA GLY A 93 -0.18 -0.35 -6.52
C GLY A 93 0.48 1.02 -6.39
N MET A 94 -0.23 2.02 -5.86
CA MET A 94 0.26 3.38 -5.71
C MET A 94 0.70 3.65 -4.27
N VAL A 95 1.95 4.06 -4.09
CA VAL A 95 2.43 4.67 -2.84
C VAL A 95 1.86 6.08 -2.75
N ILE A 96 1.12 6.37 -1.69
CA ILE A 96 0.49 7.68 -1.46
C ILE A 96 1.37 8.51 -0.57
N ASP A 97 1.34 9.84 -0.80
CA ASP A 97 2.18 10.79 -0.09
C ASP A 97 3.65 10.29 -0.06
N PRO A 98 4.26 10.07 -1.23
CA PRO A 98 5.62 9.57 -1.28
C PRO A 98 6.55 10.57 -0.59
N LEU A 99 7.59 10.05 0.05
CA LEU A 99 8.64 10.90 0.59
C LEU A 99 9.23 11.73 -0.55
N THR A 100 9.26 13.04 -0.39
CA THR A 100 9.76 14.00 -1.37
C THR A 100 11.01 14.71 -0.85
N ILE A 101 11.76 15.33 -1.74
CA ILE A 101 12.95 16.10 -1.40
C ILE A 101 12.98 17.40 -2.22
N LEU A 102 13.54 18.45 -1.63
CA LEU A 102 13.73 19.72 -2.30
C LEU A 102 14.95 19.71 -3.24
N PRO A 103 14.94 20.45 -4.35
CA PRO A 103 16.05 20.50 -5.29
C PRO A 103 17.32 21.14 -4.69
N SER A 104 17.17 21.92 -3.62
CA SER A 104 18.28 22.54 -2.87
C SER A 104 18.97 21.61 -1.89
N ALA A 105 18.38 20.47 -1.54
CA ALA A 105 18.97 19.46 -0.67
C ALA A 105 20.24 18.84 -1.29
N THR A 106 21.06 18.21 -0.46
CA THR A 106 22.32 17.61 -0.88
C THR A 106 22.16 16.13 -1.22
N LEU A 107 23.15 15.59 -1.94
CA LEU A 107 23.22 14.14 -2.19
C LEU A 107 23.28 13.34 -0.89
N ALA A 108 23.97 13.84 0.14
CA ALA A 108 24.04 13.18 1.45
C ALA A 108 22.64 13.03 2.07
N ASP A 109 21.83 14.11 2.06
CA ASP A 109 20.46 14.09 2.59
C ASP A 109 19.60 13.08 1.84
N ALA A 110 19.72 13.03 0.51
CA ALA A 110 18.95 12.09 -0.31
C ALA A 110 19.33 10.63 -0.04
N LEU A 111 20.62 10.32 0.08
CA LEU A 111 21.11 8.97 0.35
C LEU A 111 20.69 8.50 1.76
N GLU A 112 20.73 9.39 2.75
CA GLU A 112 20.24 9.08 4.09
C GLU A 112 18.74 8.78 4.07
N LEU A 113 17.95 9.64 3.40
CA LEU A 113 16.51 9.46 3.27
C LEU A 113 16.18 8.13 2.56
N MET A 114 16.90 7.80 1.48
CA MET A 114 16.73 6.53 0.76
C MET A 114 17.07 5.32 1.63
N LYS A 115 18.15 5.41 2.41
CA LYS A 115 18.65 4.31 3.26
C LYS A 115 17.71 4.06 4.43
N VAL A 116 17.31 5.12 5.16
CA VAL A 116 16.43 5.01 6.34
C VAL A 116 15.05 4.45 5.97
N ASN A 117 14.53 4.83 4.80
CA ASN A 117 13.19 4.42 4.37
C ASN A 117 13.20 3.25 3.37
N GLU A 118 14.35 2.65 3.08
CA GLU A 118 14.52 1.52 2.15
C GLU A 118 13.91 1.77 0.76
N ILE A 119 13.98 3.02 0.29
CA ILE A 119 13.43 3.44 -1.00
C ILE A 119 14.53 3.65 -2.04
N SER A 120 14.22 3.37 -3.30
CA SER A 120 15.16 3.43 -4.43
C SER A 120 14.95 4.64 -5.34
N GLY A 121 14.12 5.58 -4.94
CA GLY A 121 13.90 6.83 -5.67
C GLY A 121 12.92 7.73 -4.96
N ILE A 122 13.16 9.03 -5.10
CA ILE A 122 12.46 10.10 -4.39
C ILE A 122 11.97 11.13 -5.41
N PRO A 123 10.69 11.50 -5.45
CA PRO A 123 10.22 12.66 -6.20
C PRO A 123 10.86 13.94 -5.68
N VAL A 124 11.29 14.80 -6.59
CA VAL A 124 11.84 16.13 -6.26
C VAL A 124 10.75 17.15 -6.52
N VAL A 125 10.41 17.92 -5.50
CA VAL A 125 9.33 18.90 -5.52
C VAL A 125 9.80 20.27 -5.09
N ASP A 126 9.07 21.31 -5.46
CA ASP A 126 9.28 22.65 -4.92
C ASP A 126 8.62 22.83 -3.55
N VAL A 127 8.64 24.07 -3.03
CA VAL A 127 8.04 24.44 -1.74
C VAL A 127 6.50 24.34 -1.70
N ASP A 128 5.87 24.27 -2.87
CA ASP A 128 4.42 24.11 -3.03
C ASP A 128 4.03 22.67 -3.39
N ASP A 129 4.94 21.68 -3.20
CA ASP A 129 4.81 20.27 -3.55
C ASP A 129 4.67 19.99 -5.06
N LYS A 130 4.92 20.97 -5.90
CA LYS A 130 4.87 20.79 -7.36
C LYS A 130 6.05 19.97 -7.83
N LEU A 131 5.77 18.98 -8.66
CA LEU A 131 6.77 18.06 -9.19
C LEU A 131 7.77 18.78 -10.12
N LEU A 132 9.06 18.65 -9.80
CA LEU A 132 10.17 19.17 -10.60
C LEU A 132 10.98 18.06 -11.27
N GLY A 133 11.08 16.89 -10.62
CA GLY A 133 11.88 15.79 -11.12
C GLY A 133 11.78 14.54 -10.26
N ILE A 134 12.63 13.59 -10.55
CA ILE A 134 12.81 12.37 -9.75
C ILE A 134 14.31 12.11 -9.57
N LEU A 135 14.70 11.68 -8.38
CA LEU A 135 16.03 11.17 -8.07
C LEU A 135 15.93 9.67 -7.82
N THR A 136 16.73 8.88 -8.51
CA THR A 136 16.73 7.41 -8.40
C THR A 136 18.13 6.88 -8.09
N ASN A 137 18.22 5.61 -7.67
CA ASN A 137 19.51 4.93 -7.49
C ASN A 137 20.40 4.98 -8.74
N ARG A 138 19.81 5.09 -9.94
CA ARG A 138 20.55 5.22 -11.19
C ARG A 138 21.27 6.56 -11.27
N ASP A 139 20.62 7.63 -10.86
CA ASP A 139 21.15 9.00 -10.93
C ASP A 139 22.28 9.21 -9.92
N VAL A 140 22.22 8.57 -8.76
CA VAL A 140 23.21 8.73 -7.67
C VAL A 140 24.34 7.70 -7.70
N ARG A 141 24.26 6.66 -8.53
CA ARG A 141 25.19 5.51 -8.52
C ARG A 141 26.66 5.90 -8.65
N PHE A 142 26.95 6.92 -9.43
CA PHE A 142 28.32 7.37 -9.73
C PHE A 142 28.64 8.74 -9.14
N ALA A 143 27.73 9.32 -8.38
CA ALA A 143 27.94 10.61 -7.73
C ALA A 143 28.82 10.42 -6.49
N THR A 144 29.92 11.16 -6.43
CA THR A 144 30.91 11.09 -5.35
C THR A 144 30.91 12.31 -4.44
N ASN A 145 30.40 13.44 -4.93
CA ASN A 145 30.34 14.68 -4.16
C ASN A 145 29.05 14.74 -3.32
N MET A 146 29.20 14.44 -2.03
CA MET A 146 28.04 14.41 -1.09
C MET A 146 27.36 15.77 -0.90
N SER A 147 28.08 16.89 -1.16
CA SER A 147 27.54 18.25 -1.07
C SER A 147 26.85 18.71 -2.37
N GLN A 148 26.81 17.87 -3.41
CA GLN A 148 26.18 18.21 -4.69
C GLN A 148 24.66 18.35 -4.51
N LYS A 149 24.07 19.37 -5.14
CA LYS A 149 22.64 19.63 -5.05
C LYS A 149 21.85 18.62 -5.88
N ILE A 150 20.68 18.26 -5.37
CA ILE A 150 19.75 17.34 -6.05
C ILE A 150 19.32 17.88 -7.42
N SER A 151 19.15 19.20 -7.55
CA SER A 151 18.82 19.85 -8.83
C SER A 151 19.77 19.54 -9.98
N GLU A 152 21.03 19.18 -9.69
CA GLU A 152 22.03 18.84 -10.68
C GLU A 152 22.05 17.35 -11.04
N LEU A 153 21.52 16.50 -10.16
CA LEU A 153 21.52 15.05 -10.28
C LEU A 153 20.19 14.49 -10.75
N MET A 154 19.07 15.16 -10.40
CA MET A 154 17.73 14.67 -10.69
C MET A 154 17.44 14.57 -12.19
N THR A 155 16.66 13.59 -12.57
CA THR A 155 16.03 13.56 -13.88
C THR A 155 14.82 14.52 -13.88
N SER A 156 14.92 15.62 -14.66
CA SER A 156 13.86 16.64 -14.80
C SER A 156 13.25 16.70 -16.19
N LYS A 157 13.94 16.16 -17.20
CA LYS A 157 13.46 16.15 -18.59
C LYS A 157 12.73 14.84 -18.91
N ASN A 158 11.68 14.92 -19.72
CA ASN A 158 10.90 13.75 -20.17
C ASN A 158 10.32 12.93 -19.01
N LEU A 159 9.89 13.58 -17.93
CA LEU A 159 9.20 12.92 -16.84
C LEU A 159 7.90 12.32 -17.36
N VAL A 160 7.71 11.03 -17.09
CA VAL A 160 6.45 10.36 -17.36
C VAL A 160 5.59 10.48 -16.12
N THR A 161 4.51 11.22 -16.23
CA THR A 161 3.55 11.45 -15.15
C THR A 161 2.16 10.99 -15.56
N VAL A 162 1.36 10.61 -14.60
CA VAL A 162 -0.05 10.24 -14.78
C VAL A 162 -0.91 10.96 -13.75
N LYS A 163 -2.20 11.04 -14.02
CA LYS A 163 -3.18 11.56 -13.07
C LYS A 163 -3.67 10.45 -12.13
N ASP A 164 -4.26 10.88 -11.02
CA ASP A 164 -4.94 9.98 -10.08
C ASP A 164 -6.03 9.17 -10.81
N GLY A 165 -6.20 7.91 -10.39
CA GLY A 165 -7.21 7.00 -10.95
C GLY A 165 -6.77 6.22 -12.21
N ILE A 166 -5.48 6.23 -12.57
CA ILE A 166 -4.96 5.34 -13.63
C ILE A 166 -5.17 3.87 -13.25
N SER A 167 -5.55 3.04 -14.23
CA SER A 167 -5.64 1.60 -14.02
C SER A 167 -4.25 0.97 -13.87
N THR A 168 -4.16 -0.14 -13.11
CA THR A 168 -2.91 -0.89 -12.95
C THR A 168 -2.34 -1.36 -14.29
N ASP A 169 -3.20 -1.81 -15.21
CA ASP A 169 -2.81 -2.27 -16.54
C ASP A 169 -2.21 -1.15 -17.40
N ASP A 170 -2.79 0.05 -17.32
CA ASP A 170 -2.28 1.19 -18.08
C ASP A 170 -0.99 1.74 -17.47
N ALA A 171 -0.87 1.73 -16.14
CA ALA A 171 0.37 2.05 -15.46
C ALA A 171 1.49 1.08 -15.87
N GLN A 172 1.21 -0.22 -15.91
CA GLN A 172 2.16 -1.26 -16.34
C GLN A 172 2.60 -1.05 -17.80
N LYS A 173 1.67 -0.75 -18.71
CA LYS A 173 1.98 -0.43 -20.12
C LYS A 173 2.91 0.77 -20.24
N LEU A 174 2.67 1.83 -19.44
CA LEU A 174 3.53 3.03 -19.45
C LEU A 174 4.92 2.74 -18.89
N LEU A 175 5.03 2.03 -17.78
CA LEU A 175 6.32 1.60 -17.20
C LEU A 175 7.13 0.80 -18.22
N HIS A 176 6.49 -0.16 -18.90
CA HIS A 176 7.14 -0.98 -19.94
C HIS A 176 7.53 -0.16 -21.18
N LYS A 177 6.59 0.66 -21.69
CA LYS A 177 6.80 1.49 -22.90
C LYS A 177 7.98 2.44 -22.74
N HIS A 178 8.07 3.09 -21.57
CA HIS A 178 9.12 4.07 -21.28
C HIS A 178 10.36 3.45 -20.63
N ARG A 179 10.34 2.16 -20.31
CA ARG A 179 11.42 1.41 -19.63
C ARG A 179 11.85 2.07 -18.32
N ILE A 180 10.86 2.52 -17.57
CA ILE A 180 11.04 3.14 -16.26
C ILE A 180 10.52 2.22 -15.17
N GLU A 181 11.09 2.34 -13.96
CA GLU A 181 10.69 1.53 -12.79
C GLU A 181 9.68 2.27 -11.90
N LYS A 182 9.54 3.57 -12.10
CA LYS A 182 8.71 4.45 -11.27
C LYS A 182 7.91 5.40 -12.13
N LEU A 183 6.62 5.50 -11.83
CA LEU A 183 5.67 6.38 -12.50
C LEU A 183 5.13 7.37 -11.48
N LEU A 184 5.29 8.65 -11.75
CA LEU A 184 4.89 9.72 -10.86
C LEU A 184 3.41 10.05 -11.06
N VAL A 185 2.65 10.13 -9.98
CA VAL A 185 1.24 10.52 -10.01
C VAL A 185 1.10 11.95 -9.53
N VAL A 186 0.45 12.77 -10.34
CA VAL A 186 0.25 14.19 -10.05
C VAL A 186 -1.24 14.54 -10.06
N ASP A 187 -1.61 15.55 -9.30
CA ASP A 187 -2.94 16.16 -9.35
C ASP A 187 -3.09 17.12 -10.54
N ASP A 188 -4.27 17.75 -10.67
CA ASP A 188 -4.54 18.73 -11.74
C ASP A 188 -3.70 20.02 -11.62
N LYS A 189 -3.09 20.27 -10.47
CA LYS A 189 -2.21 21.41 -10.22
C LYS A 189 -0.73 21.07 -10.42
N GLY A 190 -0.43 19.79 -10.70
CA GLY A 190 0.93 19.30 -10.88
C GLY A 190 1.67 18.97 -9.58
N LYS A 191 0.95 18.87 -8.45
CA LYS A 191 1.52 18.38 -7.19
C LYS A 191 1.75 16.88 -7.26
N CYS A 192 2.85 16.41 -6.69
CA CYS A 192 3.13 15.00 -6.55
C CYS A 192 2.26 14.39 -5.45
N ILE A 193 1.31 13.54 -5.80
CA ILE A 193 0.37 12.90 -4.88
C ILE A 193 0.62 11.40 -4.73
N GLY A 194 1.45 10.83 -5.58
CA GLY A 194 1.71 9.39 -5.53
C GLY A 194 2.88 8.94 -6.40
N LEU A 195 3.29 7.71 -6.17
CA LEU A 195 4.33 7.01 -6.90
C LEU A 195 3.89 5.56 -7.14
N ILE A 196 3.93 5.11 -8.37
CA ILE A 196 3.67 3.72 -8.74
C ILE A 196 5.00 3.09 -9.13
N THR A 197 5.35 1.94 -8.55
CA THR A 197 6.58 1.24 -8.91
C THR A 197 6.29 -0.13 -9.52
N VAL A 198 7.20 -0.62 -10.36
CA VAL A 198 7.13 -1.98 -10.91
C VAL A 198 7.04 -3.02 -9.78
N LYS A 199 7.76 -2.78 -8.67
CA LYS A 199 7.77 -3.68 -7.51
C LYS A 199 6.37 -3.79 -6.88
N ASP A 200 5.67 -2.66 -6.71
CA ASP A 200 4.34 -2.64 -6.10
C ASP A 200 3.31 -3.32 -7.01
N ILE A 201 3.37 -3.08 -8.32
CA ILE A 201 2.53 -3.78 -9.30
C ILE A 201 2.82 -5.29 -9.28
N CYS A 202 4.09 -5.70 -9.29
CA CYS A 202 4.45 -7.11 -9.22
C CYS A 202 3.96 -7.77 -7.93
N LEU A 203 4.03 -7.08 -6.78
CA LEU A 203 3.52 -7.59 -5.51
C LEU A 203 2.01 -7.81 -5.52
N LEU A 204 1.24 -6.97 -6.22
CA LEU A 204 -0.20 -7.18 -6.40
C LEU A 204 -0.52 -8.47 -7.17
N TYR A 205 0.31 -8.81 -8.18
CA TYR A 205 0.13 -10.03 -8.97
C TYR A 205 0.79 -11.27 -8.37
N THR A 206 1.83 -11.09 -7.55
CA THR A 206 2.63 -12.17 -6.97
C THR A 206 2.49 -12.28 -5.45
N SER A 207 1.54 -11.53 -4.85
CA SER A 207 1.19 -11.80 -3.44
C SER A 207 0.91 -13.29 -3.33
N PRO A 208 1.68 -14.02 -2.52
CA PRO A 208 1.47 -15.45 -2.40
C PRO A 208 0.00 -15.66 -2.01
N SER A 209 -0.66 -16.55 -2.74
CA SER A 209 -1.96 -17.05 -2.33
C SER A 209 -1.84 -17.47 -0.85
N PRO A 210 -2.88 -17.34 -0.04
CA PRO A 210 -2.87 -17.91 1.32
C PRO A 210 -2.42 -19.38 1.36
N ARG A 211 -2.44 -20.06 0.21
CA ARG A 211 -1.94 -21.43 0.01
C ARG A 211 -0.41 -21.53 -0.03
N ASP A 212 0.29 -20.46 -0.39
CA ASP A 212 1.75 -20.48 -0.57
C ASP A 212 2.48 -20.07 0.72
N GLN A 213 1.73 -19.77 1.79
CA GLN A 213 2.25 -19.36 3.09
C GLN A 213 2.18 -20.49 4.15
N LEU A 214 1.71 -21.68 3.77
CA LEU A 214 1.69 -22.89 4.58
C LEU A 214 2.77 -23.85 4.09
#